data_140eb83b148222a1e454c8397f5bf732
#
_entry.id   140eb83b148222a1e454c8397f5bf732
#
_cell.length_a   1.000
_cell.length_b   1.000
_cell.length_c   1.000
_cell.angle_alpha   90.00
_cell.angle_beta   90.00
_cell.angle_gamma   90.00
#
_symmetry.space_group_name_H-M   'P 1'
#
loop_
_entity.id
_entity.type
_entity.pdbx_description
1 polymer ?
#
loop_
_entity_poly.entity_id
_entity_poly.type
_entity_poly.pdbx_seq_one_letter_code
_entity_poly.pdbx_strand_id
1 'polypeptide(L)'
;MYSIAIISDLHDWHSKEIEYHLKKKNCEVIKLSFNEIELNFSKNKKIFFNKNLHHIDGAWVRFINSGSLEEITTKLTFIHLLKDSKVYTHNSAETIEKTVDKVRTTGILKINGIDSPDTIVWINKKDKKIKFNSLL
;
A
#
# COMPACT_ATOMS: atom_id res chain seq x y z
N MET A 1 23.10 6.37 -10.33
CA MET A 1 21.71 6.69 -10.70
C MET A 1 20.84 5.74 -9.91
N TYR A 2 19.82 6.27 -9.20
CA TYR A 2 18.93 5.43 -8.39
C TYR A 2 17.86 4.80 -9.29
N SER A 3 17.54 3.54 -9.04
CA SER A 3 16.45 2.81 -9.69
C SER A 3 15.23 2.74 -8.77
N ILE A 4 14.12 3.34 -9.17
CA ILE A 4 12.91 3.47 -8.35
C ILE A 4 11.74 2.77 -9.03
N ALA A 5 11.11 1.83 -8.33
CA ALA A 5 9.90 1.19 -8.78
C ALA A 5 8.66 2.00 -8.38
N ILE A 6 7.78 2.31 -9.31
CA ILE A 6 6.42 2.79 -9.02
C ILE A 6 5.50 1.58 -9.07
N ILE A 7 4.99 1.17 -7.92
CA ILE A 7 4.12 0.01 -7.77
C ILE A 7 2.68 0.50 -7.72
N SER A 8 1.90 0.17 -8.74
CA SER A 8 0.53 0.62 -8.86
C SER A 8 -0.28 -0.29 -9.78
N ASP A 9 -1.42 -0.76 -9.32
CA ASP A 9 -2.38 -1.49 -10.17
C ASP A 9 -3.14 -0.53 -11.12
N LEU A 10 -3.02 0.78 -10.92
CA LEU A 10 -3.60 1.81 -11.77
C LEU A 10 -2.54 2.85 -12.10
N HIS A 11 -2.17 2.96 -13.36
CA HIS A 11 -1.26 4.01 -13.86
C HIS A 11 -2.06 5.28 -14.23
N ASP A 12 -2.52 5.97 -13.19
CA ASP A 12 -3.28 7.21 -13.28
C ASP A 12 -2.38 8.44 -13.51
N TRP A 13 -2.98 9.62 -13.52
CA TRP A 13 -2.27 10.89 -13.61
C TRP A 13 -1.19 11.03 -12.52
N HIS A 14 -1.50 10.64 -11.28
CA HIS A 14 -0.54 10.74 -10.17
C HIS A 14 0.70 9.87 -10.41
N SER A 15 0.52 8.66 -10.93
CA SER A 15 1.66 7.78 -11.28
C SER A 15 2.55 8.42 -12.36
N LYS A 16 1.95 9.11 -13.33
CA LYS A 16 2.68 9.83 -14.38
C LYS A 16 3.45 11.02 -13.83
N GLU A 17 2.86 11.79 -12.91
CA GLU A 17 3.53 12.91 -12.25
C GLU A 17 4.71 12.43 -11.39
N ILE A 18 4.54 11.35 -10.62
CA ILE A 18 5.63 10.75 -9.86
C ILE A 18 6.77 10.33 -10.80
N GLU A 19 6.46 9.63 -11.89
CA GLU A 19 7.43 9.22 -12.91
C GLU A 19 8.18 10.42 -13.47
N TYR A 20 7.46 11.46 -13.87
CA TYR A 20 8.05 12.68 -14.43
C TYR A 20 9.04 13.35 -13.46
N HIS A 21 8.65 13.51 -12.21
CA HIS A 21 9.51 14.14 -11.21
C HIS A 21 10.72 13.27 -10.82
N LEU A 22 10.57 11.95 -10.76
CA LEU A 22 11.69 11.04 -10.54
C LEU A 22 12.71 11.11 -11.68
N LYS A 23 12.23 11.11 -12.93
CA LYS A 23 13.11 11.25 -14.11
C LYS A 23 13.85 12.58 -14.12
N LYS A 24 13.20 13.69 -13.71
CA LYS A 24 13.89 14.98 -13.53
C LYS A 24 14.99 14.96 -12.46
N LYS A 25 14.94 14.01 -11.53
CA LYS A 25 15.96 13.78 -10.51
C LYS A 25 17.01 12.75 -10.93
N ASN A 26 17.10 12.43 -12.23
CA ASN A 26 17.99 11.41 -12.78
C ASN A 26 17.80 10.02 -12.14
N CYS A 27 16.56 9.66 -11.79
CA CYS A 27 16.23 8.30 -11.40
C CYS A 27 15.81 7.48 -12.62
N GLU A 28 16.23 6.23 -12.65
CA GLU A 28 15.62 5.21 -13.49
C GLU A 28 14.25 4.85 -12.87
N VAL A 29 13.21 4.76 -13.68
CA VAL A 29 11.85 4.48 -13.19
C VAL A 29 11.32 3.19 -13.81
N ILE A 30 10.98 2.25 -12.95
CA ILE A 30 10.35 0.97 -13.30
C ILE A 30 8.88 1.04 -12.89
N LYS A 31 7.96 0.79 -13.81
CA LYS A 31 6.53 0.69 -13.50
C LYS A 31 6.14 -0.76 -13.32
N LEU A 32 5.42 -1.06 -12.23
CA LEU A 32 4.98 -2.41 -11.88
C LEU A 32 3.54 -2.40 -11.42
N SER A 33 2.77 -3.38 -11.88
CA SER A 33 1.52 -3.79 -11.24
C SER A 33 1.78 -4.94 -10.26
N PHE A 34 0.97 -5.04 -9.19
CA PHE A 34 1.04 -6.21 -8.32
C PHE A 34 0.77 -7.52 -9.06
N ASN A 35 0.00 -7.48 -10.14
CA ASN A 35 -0.29 -8.65 -10.97
C ASN A 35 0.94 -9.17 -11.76
N GLU A 36 1.98 -8.37 -11.86
CA GLU A 36 3.23 -8.72 -12.55
C GLU A 36 4.32 -9.21 -11.59
N ILE A 37 4.02 -9.25 -10.29
CA ILE A 37 4.97 -9.59 -9.24
C ILE A 37 4.90 -11.09 -8.97
N GLU A 38 6.04 -11.75 -9.06
CA GLU A 38 6.23 -13.14 -8.67
C GLU A 38 7.14 -13.20 -7.43
N LEU A 39 6.68 -13.89 -6.40
CA LEU A 39 7.48 -14.20 -5.21
C LEU A 39 8.01 -15.63 -5.32
N ASN A 40 9.33 -15.79 -5.29
CA ASN A 40 9.97 -17.11 -5.37
C ASN A 40 10.87 -17.35 -4.16
N PHE A 41 10.53 -18.34 -3.34
CA PHE A 41 11.22 -18.72 -2.11
C PHE A 41 12.05 -20.00 -2.26
N SER A 42 12.68 -20.25 -3.40
CA SER A 42 13.48 -21.45 -3.60
C SER A 42 14.76 -21.46 -2.76
N LYS A 43 15.22 -22.68 -2.35
CA LYS A 43 16.37 -22.87 -1.44
C LYS A 43 17.67 -22.18 -1.86
N ASN A 44 17.87 -21.95 -3.15
CA ASN A 44 19.10 -21.40 -3.72
C ASN A 44 18.98 -19.95 -4.20
N LYS A 45 17.86 -19.29 -3.94
CA LYS A 45 17.64 -17.94 -4.43
C LYS A 45 17.13 -17.05 -3.32
N LYS A 46 17.73 -15.88 -3.22
CA LYS A 46 17.14 -14.74 -2.52
C LYS A 46 15.75 -14.51 -3.09
N ILE A 47 14.86 -13.90 -2.33
CA ILE A 47 13.51 -13.53 -2.76
C ILE A 47 13.59 -12.85 -4.13
N PHE A 48 12.94 -13.44 -5.13
CA PHE A 48 12.90 -12.87 -6.48
C PHE A 48 11.60 -12.07 -6.66
N PHE A 49 11.79 -10.82 -6.96
CA PHE A 49 10.71 -9.98 -7.43
C PHE A 49 10.86 -9.87 -8.93
N ASN A 50 10.05 -10.49 -9.74
CA ASN A 50 10.04 -10.41 -11.20
C ASN A 50 11.42 -10.22 -11.89
N LYS A 51 11.57 -10.67 -13.10
CA LYS A 51 12.84 -10.60 -13.89
C LYS A 51 13.44 -9.19 -14.04
N ASN A 52 12.61 -8.16 -13.90
CA ASN A 52 12.99 -6.76 -14.05
C ASN A 52 13.35 -6.05 -12.72
N LEU A 53 13.26 -6.72 -11.57
CA LEU A 53 13.51 -6.13 -10.25
C LEU A 53 14.85 -6.56 -9.65
N HIS A 54 15.87 -6.78 -10.46
CA HIS A 54 17.15 -7.27 -9.97
C HIS A 54 17.88 -6.27 -9.06
N HIS A 55 17.63 -4.98 -9.22
CA HIS A 55 18.18 -3.92 -8.37
C HIS A 55 17.27 -2.71 -8.36
N ILE A 56 16.47 -2.54 -7.32
CA ILE A 56 15.80 -1.28 -7.03
C ILE A 56 16.32 -0.72 -5.72
N ASP A 57 16.58 0.58 -5.70
CA ASP A 57 16.99 1.31 -4.51
C ASP A 57 15.79 1.74 -3.67
N GLY A 58 14.65 1.94 -4.34
CA GLY A 58 13.40 2.33 -3.68
C GLY A 58 12.16 1.90 -4.43
N ALA A 59 11.06 1.86 -3.70
CA ALA A 59 9.74 1.56 -4.22
C ALA A 59 8.73 2.60 -3.75
N TRP A 60 7.98 3.17 -4.69
CA TRP A 60 6.85 4.05 -4.41
C TRP A 60 5.55 3.31 -4.62
N VAL A 61 4.92 2.90 -3.53
CA VAL A 61 3.62 2.21 -3.57
C VAL A 61 2.52 3.25 -3.71
N ARG A 62 1.87 3.28 -4.88
CA ARG A 62 0.88 4.31 -5.19
C ARG A 62 -0.55 3.83 -5.02
N PHE A 63 -0.90 2.69 -5.58
CA PHE A 63 -2.26 2.21 -5.56
C PHE A 63 -2.33 0.68 -5.55
N ILE A 64 -3.14 0.15 -4.66
CA ILE A 64 -3.43 -1.28 -4.50
C ILE A 64 -4.91 -1.48 -4.78
N ASN A 65 -5.25 -2.28 -5.78
CA ASN A 65 -6.63 -2.65 -6.07
C ASN A 65 -7.24 -3.44 -4.90
N SER A 66 -8.56 -3.33 -4.77
CA SER A 66 -9.34 -4.23 -3.93
C SER A 66 -9.15 -5.69 -4.38
N GLY A 67 -9.32 -6.60 -3.43
CA GLY A 67 -9.18 -8.04 -3.66
C GLY A 67 -9.69 -8.82 -2.46
N SER A 68 -9.54 -10.12 -2.48
CA SER A 68 -9.78 -10.98 -1.32
C SER A 68 -8.80 -10.63 -0.18
N LEU A 69 -9.08 -11.11 1.01
CA LEU A 69 -8.18 -10.93 2.16
C LEU A 69 -6.79 -11.49 1.86
N GLU A 70 -6.72 -12.66 1.22
CA GLU A 70 -5.48 -13.34 0.86
C GLU A 70 -4.68 -12.54 -0.17
N GLU A 71 -5.34 -11.95 -1.17
CA GLU A 71 -4.67 -11.11 -2.16
C GLU A 71 -4.11 -9.84 -1.53
N ILE A 72 -4.88 -9.16 -0.69
CA ILE A 72 -4.43 -7.93 -0.02
C ILE A 72 -3.27 -8.24 0.95
N THR A 73 -3.37 -9.32 1.75
CA THR A 73 -2.28 -9.71 2.66
C THR A 73 -1.02 -10.11 1.90
N THR A 74 -1.15 -10.79 0.75
CA THR A 74 0.01 -11.15 -0.09
C THR A 74 0.68 -9.90 -0.67
N LYS A 75 -0.08 -8.92 -1.15
CA LYS A 75 0.46 -7.63 -1.63
C LYS A 75 1.17 -6.87 -0.52
N LEU A 76 0.62 -6.83 0.68
CA LEU A 76 1.26 -6.20 1.84
C LEU A 76 2.53 -6.95 2.26
N THR A 77 2.50 -8.29 2.27
CA THR A 77 3.69 -9.12 2.52
C THR A 77 4.81 -8.79 1.55
N PHE A 78 4.51 -8.62 0.27
CA PHE A 78 5.51 -8.20 -0.72
C PHE A 78 6.17 -6.87 -0.35
N ILE A 79 5.39 -5.86 0.09
CA ILE A 79 5.93 -4.56 0.49
C ILE A 79 6.80 -4.68 1.75
N HIS A 80 6.40 -5.52 2.72
CA HIS A 80 7.24 -5.83 3.89
C HIS A 80 8.57 -6.47 3.47
N LEU A 81 8.53 -7.44 2.56
CA LEU A 81 9.73 -8.11 2.06
C LEU A 81 10.67 -7.17 1.30
N LEU A 82 10.16 -6.18 0.58
CA LEU A 82 11.00 -5.12 0.00
C LEU A 82 11.76 -4.37 1.09
N LYS A 83 11.09 -3.93 2.15
CA LYS A 83 11.70 -3.25 3.30
C LYS A 83 12.74 -4.13 4.00
N ASP A 84 12.42 -5.39 4.24
CA ASP A 84 13.34 -6.35 4.86
C ASP A 84 14.57 -6.61 3.99
N SER A 85 14.42 -6.51 2.69
CA SER A 85 15.49 -6.57 1.70
C SER A 85 16.27 -5.25 1.53
N LYS A 86 16.05 -4.27 2.43
CA LYS A 86 16.70 -2.95 2.45
C LYS A 86 16.31 -2.03 1.30
N VAL A 87 15.23 -2.30 0.60
CA VAL A 87 14.65 -1.38 -0.38
C VAL A 87 13.85 -0.30 0.38
N TYR A 88 14.14 0.96 0.13
CA TYR A 88 13.36 2.05 0.72
C TYR A 88 11.93 2.04 0.16
N THR A 89 10.92 2.00 1.01
CA THR A 89 9.51 1.97 0.58
C THR A 89 8.75 3.22 0.99
N HIS A 90 8.11 3.86 0.04
CA HIS A 90 7.15 4.95 0.23
C HIS A 90 5.83 4.54 -0.46
N ASN A 91 4.76 4.53 0.14
CA ASN A 91 4.21 4.33 1.41
C ASN A 91 4.59 2.95 2.01
N SER A 92 4.92 2.89 3.28
CA SER A 92 5.30 1.61 3.90
C SER A 92 4.09 0.70 4.08
N ALA A 93 4.35 -0.63 4.15
CA ALA A 93 3.29 -1.61 4.38
C ALA A 93 2.51 -1.30 5.66
N GLU A 94 3.19 -0.94 6.74
CA GLU A 94 2.57 -0.59 8.03
C GLU A 94 1.66 0.65 7.91
N THR A 95 2.06 1.63 7.10
CA THR A 95 1.23 2.82 6.86
C THR A 95 -0.03 2.44 6.07
N ILE A 96 0.14 1.62 5.04
CA ILE A 96 -0.97 1.15 4.21
C ILE A 96 -1.96 0.33 5.04
N GLU A 97 -1.49 -0.61 5.85
CA GLU A 97 -2.31 -1.42 6.75
C GLU A 97 -3.17 -0.56 7.69
N LYS A 98 -2.59 0.51 8.24
CA LYS A 98 -3.31 1.44 9.13
C LYS A 98 -4.36 2.26 8.38
N THR A 99 -4.12 2.61 7.13
CA THR A 99 -4.97 3.55 6.36
C THR A 99 -6.01 2.86 5.50
N VAL A 100 -5.78 1.62 5.09
CA VAL A 100 -6.75 0.79 4.35
C VAL A 100 -7.93 0.43 5.24
N ASP A 101 -7.69 0.05 6.48
CA ASP A 101 -8.72 -0.20 7.48
C ASP A 101 -9.25 1.11 8.06
N LYS A 102 -10.40 1.55 7.58
CA LYS A 102 -11.05 2.80 8.02
C LYS A 102 -11.43 2.79 9.48
N VAL A 103 -11.79 1.64 10.04
CA VAL A 103 -12.10 1.47 11.46
C VAL A 103 -10.85 1.72 12.29
N ARG A 104 -9.74 1.08 11.91
CA ARG A 104 -8.44 1.26 12.56
C ARG A 104 -7.95 2.70 12.45
N THR A 105 -8.07 3.31 11.28
CA THR A 105 -7.69 4.72 11.06
C THR A 105 -8.46 5.64 12.01
N THR A 106 -9.79 5.52 12.03
CA THR A 106 -10.66 6.33 12.91
C THR A 106 -10.31 6.12 14.37
N GLY A 107 -10.11 4.87 14.80
CA GLY A 107 -9.70 4.55 16.16
C GLY A 107 -8.37 5.20 16.56
N ILE A 108 -7.36 5.14 15.68
CA ILE A 108 -6.06 5.78 15.91
C ILE A 108 -6.20 7.31 16.04
N LEU A 109 -6.98 7.94 15.17
CA LEU A 109 -7.22 9.38 15.22
C LEU A 109 -7.87 9.78 16.56
N LYS A 110 -8.95 9.11 16.98
CA LYS A 110 -9.66 9.38 18.24
C LYS A 110 -8.76 9.16 19.46
N ILE A 111 -8.00 8.07 19.53
CA ILE A 111 -7.07 7.79 20.64
C ILE A 111 -6.00 8.88 20.78
N ASN A 112 -5.57 9.49 19.66
CA ASN A 112 -4.57 10.56 19.65
C ASN A 112 -5.19 11.97 19.74
N GLY A 113 -6.47 12.10 20.04
CA GLY A 113 -7.15 13.39 20.20
C GLY A 113 -7.30 14.19 18.89
N ILE A 114 -7.23 13.51 17.76
CA ILE A 114 -7.41 14.14 16.45
C ILE A 114 -8.88 14.08 16.07
N ASP A 115 -9.43 15.23 15.70
CA ASP A 115 -10.83 15.33 15.28
C ASP A 115 -11.09 14.45 14.06
N SER A 116 -12.15 13.67 14.17
CA SER A 116 -12.63 12.80 13.10
C SER A 116 -14.15 12.66 13.20
N PRO A 117 -14.85 12.40 12.10
CA PRO A 117 -16.29 12.20 12.11
C PRO A 117 -16.74 11.16 13.13
N ASP A 118 -17.92 11.34 13.70
CA ASP A 118 -18.52 10.33 14.58
C ASP A 118 -18.80 9.07 13.78
N THR A 119 -18.26 7.97 14.25
CA THR A 119 -18.26 6.70 13.52
C THR A 119 -18.74 5.58 14.42
N ILE A 120 -19.72 4.83 13.94
CA ILE A 120 -20.24 3.63 14.61
C ILE A 120 -19.99 2.44 13.70
N VAL A 121 -19.34 1.42 14.21
CA VAL A 121 -19.02 0.19 13.48
C VAL A 121 -19.76 -0.99 14.11
N TRP A 122 -20.42 -1.77 13.27
CA TRP A 122 -21.14 -2.97 13.68
C TRP A 122 -20.45 -4.20 13.13
N ILE A 123 -19.95 -5.06 14.01
CA ILE A 123 -19.35 -6.35 13.63
C ILE A 123 -20.45 -7.37 13.26
N ASN A 124 -21.60 -7.27 13.91
CA ASN A 124 -22.73 -8.14 13.64
C ASN A 124 -24.04 -7.33 13.66
N LYS A 125 -24.65 -7.19 12.48
CA LYS A 125 -25.89 -6.44 12.31
C LYS A 125 -27.09 -7.38 12.49
N LYS A 126 -27.41 -7.79 13.70
CA LYS A 126 -28.72 -8.34 14.02
C LYS A 126 -29.59 -7.21 14.63
N ASP A 127 -30.53 -6.71 13.81
CA ASP A 127 -31.70 -5.93 14.21
C ASP A 127 -31.52 -4.74 15.16
N LYS A 128 -30.64 -3.80 14.85
CA LYS A 128 -30.64 -2.52 15.56
C LYS A 128 -31.02 -1.39 14.62
N LYS A 129 -32.24 -0.85 14.79
CA LYS A 129 -32.62 0.43 14.19
C LYS A 129 -31.82 1.53 14.89
N ILE A 130 -30.84 2.10 14.20
CA ILE A 130 -30.11 3.27 14.68
C ILE A 130 -30.97 4.49 14.41
N LYS A 131 -31.40 5.17 15.44
CA LYS A 131 -31.89 6.54 15.32
C LYS A 131 -30.66 7.46 15.29
N PHE A 132 -30.34 8.01 14.16
CA PHE A 132 -29.45 9.16 14.08
C PHE A 132 -30.23 10.35 14.63
N ASN A 133 -29.97 10.74 15.87
CA ASN A 133 -30.34 12.07 16.30
C ASN A 133 -29.36 13.01 15.61
N SER A 134 -29.89 13.78 14.65
CA SER A 134 -29.15 14.91 14.11
C SER A 134 -28.86 15.87 15.25
N LEU A 135 -27.62 15.89 15.71
CA LEU A 135 -27.12 17.02 16.46
C LEU A 135 -26.94 18.17 15.46
N LEU A 136 -27.89 19.07 15.41
CA LEU A 136 -27.74 20.41 14.88
C LEU A 136 -26.96 21.26 15.88
#